data_1be993b23aba1dc0f1800ea6f8e11f37
#
_entry.id   1be993b23aba1dc0f1800ea6f8e11f37
#
_cell.length_a   1.000
_cell.length_b   1.000
_cell.length_c   1.000
_cell.angle_alpha   90.00
_cell.angle_beta   90.00
_cell.angle_gamma   90.00
#
_symmetry.space_group_name_H-M   'P 1'
#
loop_
_entity.id
_entity.type
_entity.pdbx_description
1 polymer ?
#
loop_
_entity_poly.entity_id
_entity_poly.type
_entity_poly.pdbx_seq_one_letter_code
_entity_poly.pdbx_strand_id
1 'polypeptide(L)'
;MSHEPGEVQRHAPTVVSRTDAGSRHADLQVSRLRDLLLADVPAGRLVIACDAVGGIGSRPGDSYPADPTWCAHLAARVPLLEVLCGGARPMVLVNTLCQDAASAQPMIEEFQRCAVATGIDPQAVTGSTEDNVVTTQTGIGVTVIGVRPGRAPGTPGPGEAPAATAQGQEADVLVCVGSPISAPDDEVCPGRREIVTLDEVRALLGSGLVHDCVPVGSHGIAWEADQIAVTAGLRFDPGRTDLDLTKSGGPSTCVVLACAPGDVDELRTHVSDDRPWARIGTLQPKRRQ
;
A
#
# COMPACT_ATOMS: atom_id res chain seq x y z
N MET A 1 30.42 6.45 -16.83
CA MET A 1 29.84 7.65 -16.24
C MET A 1 29.03 7.18 -15.05
N SER A 2 29.57 7.36 -13.86
CA SER A 2 28.98 6.93 -12.60
C SER A 2 27.84 7.90 -12.23
N HIS A 3 26.60 7.41 -12.21
CA HIS A 3 25.47 8.14 -11.62
C HIS A 3 25.59 8.05 -10.09
N GLU A 4 25.83 9.16 -9.44
CA GLU A 4 25.61 9.28 -8.00
C GLU A 4 24.11 9.26 -7.72
N PRO A 5 23.66 8.51 -6.70
CA PRO A 5 22.25 8.53 -6.30
C PRO A 5 21.92 9.89 -5.67
N GLY A 6 20.97 10.60 -6.27
CA GLY A 6 20.48 11.88 -5.76
C GLY A 6 19.90 11.74 -4.36
N GLU A 7 20.26 12.69 -3.52
CA GLU A 7 19.80 12.83 -2.14
C GLU A 7 18.26 12.98 -2.08
N VAL A 8 17.58 11.97 -1.57
CA VAL A 8 16.12 11.99 -1.40
C VAL A 8 15.80 12.95 -0.27
N GLN A 9 15.20 14.08 -0.60
CA GLN A 9 14.71 15.05 0.38
C GLN A 9 13.68 14.38 1.29
N ARG A 10 14.01 14.33 2.57
CA ARG A 10 13.10 13.90 3.65
C ARG A 10 12.00 14.94 3.79
N HIS A 11 10.80 14.64 3.35
CA HIS A 11 9.64 15.47 3.63
C HIS A 11 9.12 15.15 5.03
N ALA A 12 9.32 16.12 5.95
CA ALA A 12 8.59 16.14 7.21
C ALA A 12 7.08 16.30 6.92
N PRO A 13 6.18 15.80 7.78
CA PRO A 13 4.75 15.96 7.60
C PRO A 13 4.39 17.45 7.60
N THR A 14 4.12 18.00 6.43
CA THR A 14 3.72 19.40 6.29
C THR A 14 2.20 19.47 6.32
N VAL A 15 1.65 20.00 7.39
CA VAL A 15 0.24 20.42 7.42
C VAL A 15 0.11 21.66 6.56
N VAL A 16 -0.48 21.52 5.38
CA VAL A 16 -0.79 22.67 4.52
C VAL A 16 -2.16 23.21 4.93
N SER A 17 -2.20 24.17 5.84
CA SER A 17 -3.39 24.98 6.07
C SER A 17 -3.36 26.19 5.14
N ARG A 18 -4.28 26.29 4.20
CA ARG A 18 -4.59 27.53 3.48
C ARG A 18 -5.87 28.13 4.06
N THR A 19 -5.72 29.19 4.82
CA THR A 19 -6.82 30.08 5.17
C THR A 19 -6.84 31.23 4.17
N ASP A 20 -7.72 31.14 3.17
CA ASP A 20 -8.13 32.30 2.38
C ASP A 20 -9.59 32.65 2.73
N ALA A 21 -9.77 33.80 3.35
CA ALA A 21 -11.06 34.36 3.71
C ALA A 21 -11.81 34.77 2.42
N GLY A 22 -12.91 34.07 2.08
CA GLY A 22 -13.81 34.55 1.04
C GLY A 22 -14.66 33.54 0.29
N SER A 23 -14.50 32.23 0.49
CA SER A 23 -15.31 31.22 -0.19
C SER A 23 -16.03 30.32 0.83
N ARG A 24 -17.37 30.20 0.68
CA ARG A 24 -18.18 29.23 1.48
C ARG A 24 -18.00 27.79 1.01
N HIS A 25 -16.78 27.38 0.74
CA HIS A 25 -16.42 25.96 0.64
C HIS A 25 -15.95 25.56 2.03
N ALA A 26 -16.60 24.57 2.62
CA ALA A 26 -16.09 23.91 3.82
C ALA A 26 -14.61 23.62 3.58
N ASP A 27 -13.73 24.12 4.46
CA ASP A 27 -12.29 24.01 4.31
C ASP A 27 -11.93 22.52 4.18
N LEU A 28 -11.55 22.10 2.97
CA LEU A 28 -11.08 20.76 2.71
C LEU A 28 -9.73 20.61 3.43
N GLN A 29 -9.73 19.88 4.54
CA GLN A 29 -8.48 19.58 5.26
C GLN A 29 -7.77 18.41 4.60
N VAL A 30 -6.56 18.67 4.13
CA VAL A 30 -5.69 17.66 3.52
C VAL A 30 -4.50 17.44 4.43
N SER A 31 -4.18 16.18 4.70
CA SER A 31 -3.04 15.76 5.51
C SER A 31 -2.34 14.56 4.88
N ARG A 32 -1.18 14.19 5.41
CA ARG A 32 -0.44 13.00 4.99
C ARG A 32 -0.30 12.02 6.14
N LEU A 33 -0.43 10.74 5.83
CA LEU A 33 -0.07 9.63 6.71
C LEU A 33 0.84 8.69 5.91
N ARG A 34 2.15 8.72 6.19
CA ARG A 34 3.14 7.97 5.38
C ARG A 34 3.02 8.38 3.90
N ASP A 35 2.79 7.44 2.99
CA ASP A 35 2.61 7.70 1.55
C ASP A 35 1.18 8.10 1.17
N LEU A 36 0.23 7.94 2.09
CA LEU A 36 -1.18 8.26 1.87
C LEU A 36 -1.46 9.76 1.92
N LEU A 37 -2.27 10.24 0.99
CA LEU A 37 -2.93 11.53 1.08
C LEU A 37 -4.33 11.33 1.68
N LEU A 38 -4.62 12.09 2.74
CA LEU A 38 -5.90 12.05 3.45
C LEU A 38 -6.65 13.36 3.21
N ALA A 39 -7.93 13.28 2.83
CA ALA A 39 -8.77 14.47 2.66
C ALA A 39 -10.09 14.31 3.41
N ASP A 40 -10.38 15.22 4.35
CA ASP A 40 -11.61 15.19 5.12
C ASP A 40 -12.77 15.73 4.27
N VAL A 41 -13.84 14.93 4.20
CA VAL A 41 -15.09 15.27 3.50
C VAL A 41 -16.28 15.06 4.44
N PRO A 42 -17.46 15.66 4.19
CA PRO A 42 -18.62 15.54 5.09
C PRO A 42 -19.04 14.09 5.40
N ALA A 43 -18.81 13.17 4.44
CA ALA A 43 -19.17 11.76 4.58
C ALA A 43 -18.10 10.89 5.25
N GLY A 44 -16.93 11.45 5.61
CA GLY A 44 -15.81 10.73 6.19
C GLY A 44 -14.47 11.27 5.73
N ARG A 45 -13.51 10.36 5.52
CA ARG A 45 -12.17 10.72 5.05
C ARG A 45 -11.83 9.94 3.79
N LEU A 46 -11.44 10.66 2.75
CA LEU A 46 -10.83 10.04 1.57
C LEU A 46 -9.39 9.63 1.91
N VAL A 47 -9.01 8.45 1.47
CA VAL A 47 -7.64 7.92 1.53
C VAL A 47 -7.21 7.68 0.10
N ILE A 48 -6.14 8.32 -0.31
CA ILE A 48 -5.67 8.33 -1.70
C ILE A 48 -4.25 7.78 -1.73
N ALA A 49 -4.05 6.77 -2.55
CA ALA A 49 -2.74 6.16 -2.81
C ALA A 49 -2.49 6.08 -4.32
N CYS A 50 -1.24 6.15 -4.73
CA CYS A 50 -0.86 5.99 -6.13
C CYS A 50 0.49 5.29 -6.26
N ASP A 51 0.66 4.59 -7.39
CA ASP A 51 1.91 3.94 -7.76
C ASP A 51 2.17 4.09 -9.26
N ALA A 52 3.42 3.87 -9.67
CA ALA A 52 3.83 3.94 -11.06
C ALA A 52 4.81 2.80 -11.40
N VAL A 53 4.61 2.20 -12.56
CA VAL A 53 5.50 1.20 -13.15
C VAL A 53 6.01 1.73 -14.49
N GLY A 54 7.33 1.66 -14.72
CA GLY A 54 7.96 2.10 -15.96
C GLY A 54 9.06 1.16 -16.42
N GLY A 55 9.12 0.88 -17.73
CA GLY A 55 10.15 0.05 -18.31
C GLY A 55 10.08 -1.44 -17.95
N ILE A 56 8.95 -1.90 -17.44
CA ILE A 56 8.65 -3.30 -17.14
C ILE A 56 7.42 -3.69 -17.97
N GLY A 57 7.56 -4.65 -18.87
CA GLY A 57 6.45 -5.06 -19.73
C GLY A 57 6.89 -5.79 -20.98
N SER A 58 6.09 -5.69 -22.05
CA SER A 58 6.29 -6.40 -23.31
C SER A 58 6.69 -5.48 -24.47
N ARG A 59 6.93 -4.20 -24.23
CA ARG A 59 7.29 -3.25 -25.28
C ARG A 59 8.80 -3.34 -25.64
N PRO A 60 9.19 -3.00 -26.89
CA PRO A 60 10.56 -3.19 -27.35
C PRO A 60 11.66 -2.47 -26.55
N GLY A 61 11.29 -1.39 -25.86
CA GLY A 61 12.20 -0.59 -25.04
C GLY A 61 12.15 -0.90 -23.55
N ASP A 62 11.35 -1.90 -23.12
CA ASP A 62 11.30 -2.27 -21.72
C ASP A 62 12.61 -2.90 -21.28
N SER A 63 13.09 -2.49 -20.11
CA SER A 63 14.32 -2.99 -19.50
C SER A 63 14.14 -4.36 -18.85
N TYR A 64 12.91 -4.68 -18.44
CA TYR A 64 12.54 -5.95 -17.82
C TYR A 64 11.31 -6.52 -18.53
N PRO A 65 11.47 -7.64 -19.28
CA PRO A 65 10.34 -8.29 -19.97
C PRO A 65 9.36 -8.90 -18.98
N ALA A 66 8.09 -8.54 -19.11
CA ALA A 66 7.02 -9.10 -18.27
C ALA A 66 5.69 -9.15 -19.05
N ASP A 67 4.79 -10.04 -18.63
CA ASP A 67 3.45 -10.13 -19.18
C ASP A 67 2.65 -8.85 -18.83
N PRO A 68 1.98 -8.20 -19.79
CA PRO A 68 1.22 -6.97 -19.54
C PRO A 68 0.14 -7.13 -18.47
N THR A 69 -0.51 -8.27 -18.39
CA THR A 69 -1.52 -8.56 -17.36
C THR A 69 -0.87 -8.58 -15.96
N TRP A 70 0.31 -9.20 -15.84
CA TRP A 70 1.03 -9.18 -14.56
C TRP A 70 1.49 -7.78 -14.17
N CYS A 71 1.96 -6.98 -15.14
CA CYS A 71 2.33 -5.59 -14.88
C CYS A 71 1.15 -4.79 -14.32
N ALA A 72 -0.02 -4.92 -14.93
CA ALA A 72 -1.24 -4.26 -14.47
C ALA A 72 -1.69 -4.77 -13.08
N HIS A 73 -1.66 -6.10 -12.86
CA HIS A 73 -2.00 -6.71 -11.58
C HIS A 73 -1.13 -6.17 -10.44
N LEU A 74 0.18 -6.18 -10.67
CA LEU A 74 1.16 -5.76 -9.66
C LEU A 74 1.15 -4.24 -9.44
N ALA A 75 0.89 -3.45 -10.50
CA ALA A 75 0.72 -2.00 -10.40
C ALA A 75 -0.55 -1.63 -9.59
N ALA A 76 -1.68 -2.33 -9.82
CA ALA A 76 -2.91 -2.10 -9.07
C ALA A 76 -2.77 -2.50 -7.60
N ARG A 77 -2.00 -3.55 -7.32
CA ARG A 77 -1.80 -4.12 -6.01
C ARG A 77 -1.26 -3.11 -5.00
N VAL A 78 -0.27 -2.30 -5.39
CA VAL A 78 0.39 -1.36 -4.48
C VAL A 78 -0.61 -0.37 -3.87
N PRO A 79 -1.31 0.48 -4.65
CA PRO A 79 -2.23 1.44 -4.08
C PRO A 79 -3.48 0.78 -3.47
N LEU A 80 -3.88 -0.43 -3.88
CA LEU A 80 -4.94 -1.18 -3.22
C LEU A 80 -4.54 -1.59 -1.80
N LEU A 81 -3.33 -2.12 -1.62
CA LEU A 81 -2.81 -2.46 -0.29
C LEU A 81 -2.63 -1.23 0.59
N GLU A 82 -2.10 -0.14 0.04
CA GLU A 82 -1.95 1.14 0.74
C GLU A 82 -3.29 1.62 1.31
N VAL A 83 -4.35 1.63 0.48
CA VAL A 83 -5.69 2.06 0.90
C VAL A 83 -6.27 1.10 1.95
N LEU A 84 -6.13 -0.21 1.77
CA LEU A 84 -6.61 -1.21 2.73
C LEU A 84 -5.88 -1.10 4.08
N CYS A 85 -4.55 -1.07 4.06
CA CYS A 85 -3.72 -0.90 5.25
C CYS A 85 -3.95 0.48 5.90
N GLY A 86 -4.29 1.49 5.11
CA GLY A 86 -4.78 2.79 5.57
C GLY A 86 -6.15 2.75 6.22
N GLY A 87 -6.79 1.58 6.34
CA GLY A 87 -8.08 1.37 7.01
C GLY A 87 -9.26 1.94 6.22
N ALA A 88 -9.13 2.06 4.92
CA ALA A 88 -10.19 2.54 4.05
C ALA A 88 -10.71 1.44 3.13
N ARG A 89 -11.99 1.54 2.78
CA ARG A 89 -12.59 0.70 1.75
C ARG A 89 -12.27 1.30 0.38
N PRO A 90 -11.59 0.59 -0.53
CA PRO A 90 -11.38 1.03 -1.90
C PRO A 90 -12.72 1.32 -2.60
N MET A 91 -12.80 2.44 -3.33
CA MET A 91 -14.03 2.89 -3.98
C MET A 91 -13.84 3.19 -5.47
N VAL A 92 -12.68 3.71 -5.85
CA VAL A 92 -12.37 4.14 -7.22
C VAL A 92 -10.97 3.66 -7.56
N LEU A 93 -10.79 3.16 -8.78
CA LEU A 93 -9.49 2.88 -9.36
C LEU A 93 -9.34 3.69 -10.66
N VAL A 94 -8.25 4.45 -10.72
CA VAL A 94 -7.87 5.24 -11.91
C VAL A 94 -6.56 4.69 -12.44
N ASN A 95 -6.49 4.38 -13.74
CA ASN A 95 -5.25 3.98 -14.40
C ASN A 95 -4.87 4.95 -15.51
N THR A 96 -3.59 5.09 -15.77
CA THR A 96 -3.03 5.83 -16.91
C THR A 96 -2.00 4.96 -17.59
N LEU A 97 -2.15 4.75 -18.91
CA LEU A 97 -1.34 3.83 -19.69
C LEU A 97 -0.66 4.57 -20.83
N CYS A 98 0.68 4.58 -20.82
CA CYS A 98 1.49 5.22 -21.85
C CYS A 98 1.59 4.35 -23.12
N GLN A 99 0.44 3.88 -23.62
CA GLN A 99 0.32 3.12 -24.87
C GLN A 99 -1.09 3.24 -25.44
N ASP A 100 -1.24 2.89 -26.70
CA ASP A 100 -2.54 2.93 -27.40
C ASP A 100 -3.57 1.98 -26.79
N ALA A 101 -4.87 2.30 -26.95
CA ALA A 101 -5.96 1.57 -26.34
C ALA A 101 -5.99 0.08 -26.74
N ALA A 102 -5.63 -0.26 -27.98
CA ALA A 102 -5.66 -1.64 -28.44
C ALA A 102 -4.59 -2.50 -27.75
N SER A 103 -3.37 -1.99 -27.63
CA SER A 103 -2.27 -2.68 -26.92
C SER A 103 -2.47 -2.65 -25.39
N ALA A 104 -3.21 -1.68 -24.85
CA ALA A 104 -3.53 -1.56 -23.43
C ALA A 104 -4.66 -2.48 -22.96
N GLN A 105 -5.46 -3.05 -23.86
CA GLN A 105 -6.67 -3.81 -23.54
C GLN A 105 -6.45 -4.91 -22.47
N PRO A 106 -5.43 -5.76 -22.52
CA PRO A 106 -5.20 -6.79 -21.49
C PRO A 106 -4.96 -6.17 -20.08
N MET A 107 -4.31 -5.00 -20.00
CA MET A 107 -4.09 -4.29 -18.76
C MET A 107 -5.40 -3.69 -18.21
N ILE A 108 -6.22 -3.11 -19.09
CA ILE A 108 -7.52 -2.53 -18.71
C ILE A 108 -8.44 -3.60 -18.13
N GLU A 109 -8.49 -4.77 -18.76
CA GLU A 109 -9.28 -5.91 -18.27
C GLU A 109 -8.75 -6.40 -16.89
N GLU A 110 -7.43 -6.40 -16.69
CA GLU A 110 -6.85 -6.77 -15.40
C GLU A 110 -7.18 -5.76 -14.31
N PHE A 111 -7.13 -4.46 -14.57
CA PHE A 111 -7.57 -3.45 -13.63
C PHE A 111 -9.03 -3.63 -13.22
N GLN A 112 -9.91 -3.98 -14.15
CA GLN A 112 -11.30 -4.29 -13.84
C GLN A 112 -11.41 -5.54 -12.93
N ARG A 113 -10.62 -6.60 -13.21
CA ARG A 113 -10.57 -7.79 -12.34
C ARG A 113 -10.09 -7.48 -10.94
N CYS A 114 -9.00 -6.70 -10.80
CA CYS A 114 -8.48 -6.24 -9.51
C CYS A 114 -9.51 -5.42 -8.73
N ALA A 115 -10.23 -4.54 -9.42
CA ALA A 115 -11.29 -3.74 -8.83
C ALA A 115 -12.40 -4.60 -8.25
N VAL A 116 -12.95 -5.53 -9.05
CA VAL A 116 -14.01 -6.46 -8.62
C VAL A 116 -13.55 -7.31 -7.42
N ALA A 117 -12.33 -7.84 -7.46
CA ALA A 117 -11.76 -8.64 -6.37
C ALA A 117 -11.65 -7.87 -5.05
N THR A 118 -11.50 -6.55 -5.11
CA THR A 118 -11.42 -5.69 -3.92
C THR A 118 -12.74 -5.00 -3.54
N GLY A 119 -13.83 -5.31 -4.27
CA GLY A 119 -15.17 -4.77 -4.00
C GLY A 119 -15.41 -3.37 -4.55
N ILE A 120 -14.57 -2.91 -5.47
CA ILE A 120 -14.81 -1.69 -6.26
C ILE A 120 -15.84 -2.03 -7.36
N ASP A 121 -16.85 -1.17 -7.52
CA ASP A 121 -17.80 -1.27 -8.62
C ASP A 121 -17.05 -1.14 -9.97
N PRO A 122 -17.24 -2.05 -10.94
CA PRO A 122 -16.61 -1.93 -12.25
C PRO A 122 -16.86 -0.58 -12.95
N GLN A 123 -17.97 0.09 -12.66
CA GLN A 123 -18.27 1.44 -13.16
C GLN A 123 -17.42 2.54 -12.49
N ALA A 124 -16.76 2.24 -11.39
CA ALA A 124 -15.84 3.12 -10.70
C ALA A 124 -14.38 2.90 -11.10
N VAL A 125 -14.14 2.16 -12.17
CA VAL A 125 -12.83 2.04 -12.83
C VAL A 125 -12.79 2.97 -14.03
N THR A 126 -11.80 3.85 -14.09
CA THR A 126 -11.59 4.76 -15.21
C THR A 126 -10.10 4.90 -15.52
N GLY A 127 -9.78 5.47 -16.66
CA GLY A 127 -8.39 5.66 -17.04
C GLY A 127 -8.20 6.42 -18.35
N SER A 128 -6.96 6.47 -18.79
CA SER A 128 -6.56 7.10 -20.04
C SER A 128 -5.44 6.30 -20.70
N THR A 129 -5.42 6.30 -22.03
CA THR A 129 -4.38 5.71 -22.89
C THR A 129 -3.68 6.81 -23.69
N GLU A 130 -2.48 6.53 -24.20
CA GLU A 130 -1.74 7.44 -25.08
C GLU A 130 -1.87 6.96 -26.52
N ASP A 131 -2.81 7.55 -27.25
CA ASP A 131 -3.10 7.19 -28.63
C ASP A 131 -2.47 8.13 -29.68
N ASN A 132 -1.83 9.23 -29.24
CA ASN A 132 -1.28 10.24 -30.14
C ASN A 132 0.21 9.99 -30.47
N VAL A 133 0.97 9.47 -29.50
CA VAL A 133 2.42 9.28 -29.63
C VAL A 133 2.79 7.82 -29.41
N VAL A 134 3.60 7.28 -30.33
CA VAL A 134 4.14 5.92 -30.18
C VAL A 134 5.20 5.93 -29.09
N THR A 135 4.91 5.24 -27.99
CA THR A 135 5.85 5.02 -26.89
C THR A 135 6.63 3.71 -27.08
N THR A 136 7.85 3.65 -26.63
CA THR A 136 8.70 2.45 -26.77
C THR A 136 8.81 1.63 -25.49
N GLN A 137 8.40 2.19 -24.36
CA GLN A 137 8.42 1.53 -23.06
C GLN A 137 7.02 1.50 -22.44
N THR A 138 6.79 0.50 -21.62
CA THR A 138 5.59 0.41 -20.78
C THR A 138 5.65 1.51 -19.70
N GLY A 139 4.56 2.23 -19.58
CA GLY A 139 4.35 3.22 -18.51
C GLY A 139 2.93 3.07 -17.96
N ILE A 140 2.82 2.81 -16.67
CA ILE A 140 1.55 2.60 -15.96
C ILE A 140 1.53 3.52 -14.75
N GLY A 141 0.46 4.28 -14.58
CA GLY A 141 0.13 4.94 -13.33
C GLY A 141 -1.19 4.40 -12.79
N VAL A 142 -1.26 4.13 -11.49
CA VAL A 142 -2.50 3.67 -10.83
C VAL A 142 -2.75 4.53 -9.61
N THR A 143 -3.99 5.00 -9.46
CA THR A 143 -4.45 5.69 -8.27
C THR A 143 -5.68 4.98 -7.73
N VAL A 144 -5.68 4.70 -6.43
CA VAL A 144 -6.86 4.17 -5.73
C VAL A 144 -7.34 5.19 -4.71
N ILE A 145 -8.65 5.44 -4.73
CA ILE A 145 -9.31 6.29 -3.75
C ILE A 145 -10.20 5.40 -2.90
N GLY A 146 -9.97 5.39 -1.61
CA GLY A 146 -10.81 4.73 -0.63
C GLY A 146 -11.54 5.72 0.27
N VAL A 147 -12.54 5.23 0.97
CA VAL A 147 -13.28 5.98 1.98
C VAL A 147 -13.17 5.29 3.31
N ARG A 148 -12.73 6.05 4.31
CA ARG A 148 -12.88 5.71 5.71
C ARG A 148 -14.13 6.43 6.21
N PRO A 149 -15.17 5.70 6.73
CA PRO A 149 -16.35 6.32 7.28
C PRO A 149 -15.98 7.34 8.36
N GLY A 150 -16.66 8.49 8.33
CA GLY A 150 -16.49 9.52 9.35
C GLY A 150 -16.95 8.98 10.70
N ARG A 151 -16.13 9.13 11.72
CA ARG A 151 -16.57 8.88 13.10
C ARG A 151 -17.52 10.00 13.47
N ALA A 152 -18.83 9.72 13.56
CA ALA A 152 -19.73 10.63 14.25
C ALA A 152 -19.23 10.77 15.68
N PRO A 153 -19.10 11.98 16.25
CA PRO A 153 -18.65 12.16 17.62
C PRO A 153 -19.58 11.36 18.56
N GLY A 154 -19.05 10.28 19.16
CA GLY A 154 -19.71 9.57 20.26
C GLY A 154 -20.42 8.25 19.97
N THR A 155 -20.34 7.65 18.76
CA THR A 155 -21.04 6.39 18.50
C THR A 155 -20.08 5.32 17.95
N PRO A 156 -19.85 4.18 18.64
CA PRO A 156 -19.33 2.97 18.03
C PRO A 156 -20.46 2.32 17.22
N GLY A 157 -20.29 2.18 15.88
CA GLY A 157 -21.23 1.39 15.08
C GLY A 157 -21.12 -0.09 15.43
N PRO A 158 -22.24 -0.82 15.53
CA PRO A 158 -22.18 -2.26 15.73
C PRO A 158 -21.66 -2.93 14.44
N GLY A 159 -20.51 -3.62 14.54
CA GLY A 159 -19.98 -4.51 13.49
C GLY A 159 -18.92 -3.94 12.55
N GLU A 160 -18.44 -2.72 12.73
CA GLU A 160 -17.25 -2.24 12.05
C GLU A 160 -16.01 -2.64 12.85
N ALA A 161 -15.21 -3.54 12.29
CA ALA A 161 -13.87 -3.78 12.79
C ALA A 161 -13.12 -2.45 12.87
N PRO A 162 -12.41 -2.14 13.96
CA PRO A 162 -11.59 -0.95 14.03
C PRO A 162 -10.59 -1.01 12.87
N ALA A 163 -10.69 -0.05 11.96
CA ALA A 163 -9.75 0.03 10.87
C ALA A 163 -8.35 0.13 11.46
N ALA A 164 -7.49 -0.83 11.14
CA ALA A 164 -6.08 -0.79 11.47
C ALA A 164 -5.51 0.49 10.89
N THR A 165 -5.16 1.46 11.71
CA THR A 165 -4.70 2.74 11.23
C THR A 165 -3.84 3.41 12.26
N ALA A 166 -2.52 3.28 12.05
CA ALA A 166 -1.52 4.05 12.77
C ALA A 166 -1.70 4.01 14.31
N GLN A 167 -2.07 2.85 14.84
CA GLN A 167 -2.35 2.62 16.26
C GLN A 167 -1.38 1.62 16.90
N GLY A 168 -0.18 1.49 16.34
CA GLY A 168 0.86 0.67 16.96
C GLY A 168 1.02 1.00 18.43
N GLN A 169 1.09 -0.02 19.28
CA GLN A 169 1.13 0.10 20.73
C GLN A 169 2.49 -0.35 21.27
N GLU A 170 2.83 0.13 22.47
CA GLU A 170 4.03 -0.34 23.17
C GLU A 170 3.93 -1.86 23.39
N ALA A 171 5.04 -2.56 23.18
CA ALA A 171 5.19 -4.01 23.22
C ALA A 171 4.49 -4.79 22.09
N ASP A 172 3.87 -4.13 21.10
CA ASP A 172 3.40 -4.84 19.91
C ASP A 172 4.54 -5.61 19.24
N VAL A 173 4.19 -6.80 18.77
CA VAL A 173 5.05 -7.60 17.90
C VAL A 173 4.85 -7.14 16.46
N LEU A 174 5.94 -6.92 15.76
CA LEU A 174 5.92 -6.69 14.31
C LEU A 174 6.14 -8.01 13.57
N VAL A 175 5.26 -8.30 12.63
CA VAL A 175 5.28 -9.50 11.81
C VAL A 175 5.30 -9.12 10.34
N CYS A 176 6.22 -9.73 9.59
CA CYS A 176 6.21 -9.68 8.13
C CYS A 176 5.40 -10.87 7.59
N VAL A 177 4.43 -10.58 6.73
CA VAL A 177 3.59 -11.57 6.04
C VAL A 177 3.92 -11.52 4.55
N GLY A 178 4.35 -12.65 3.98
CA GLY A 178 5.03 -12.73 2.69
C GLY A 178 6.54 -12.55 2.83
N SER A 179 7.22 -12.36 1.72
CA SER A 179 8.67 -12.09 1.69
C SER A 179 9.00 -10.98 0.71
N PRO A 180 10.04 -10.18 0.98
CA PRO A 180 10.49 -9.15 0.05
C PRO A 180 11.13 -9.79 -1.17
N ILE A 181 10.47 -9.68 -2.31
CA ILE A 181 11.01 -10.00 -3.63
C ILE A 181 10.76 -8.82 -4.57
N SER A 182 11.71 -8.55 -5.45
CA SER A 182 11.66 -7.40 -6.36
C SER A 182 12.43 -7.66 -7.65
N ALA A 183 11.85 -7.28 -8.79
CA ALA A 183 12.56 -7.26 -10.05
C ALA A 183 13.67 -6.16 -10.03
N PRO A 184 14.79 -6.32 -10.74
CA PRO A 184 15.12 -7.45 -11.63
C PRO A 184 15.75 -8.67 -10.94
N ASP A 185 16.04 -8.58 -9.63
CA ASP A 185 16.80 -9.62 -8.92
C ASP A 185 15.98 -10.90 -8.69
N ASP A 186 14.66 -10.76 -8.59
CA ASP A 186 13.74 -11.87 -8.43
C ASP A 186 12.73 -11.91 -9.59
N GLU A 187 12.24 -13.10 -9.88
CA GLU A 187 11.04 -13.25 -10.69
C GLU A 187 9.82 -12.88 -9.85
N VAL A 188 9.09 -11.84 -10.27
CA VAL A 188 7.89 -11.37 -9.59
C VAL A 188 6.69 -11.60 -10.49
N CYS A 189 5.88 -12.60 -10.17
CA CYS A 189 4.64 -12.92 -10.90
C CYS A 189 3.50 -13.25 -9.92
N PRO A 190 2.24 -13.02 -10.30
CA PRO A 190 1.10 -13.36 -9.47
C PRO A 190 1.09 -14.85 -9.09
N GLY A 191 0.63 -15.17 -7.87
CA GLY A 191 0.50 -16.53 -7.38
C GLY A 191 1.74 -17.11 -6.68
N ARG A 192 2.85 -16.39 -6.63
CA ARG A 192 4.01 -16.82 -5.84
C ARG A 192 3.69 -16.80 -4.34
N ARG A 193 4.20 -17.81 -3.61
CA ARG A 193 3.99 -17.91 -2.14
C ARG A 193 4.61 -16.75 -1.37
N GLU A 194 5.63 -16.09 -1.92
CA GLU A 194 6.25 -14.90 -1.32
C GLU A 194 5.32 -13.69 -1.31
N ILE A 195 4.34 -13.66 -2.23
CA ILE A 195 3.45 -12.52 -2.42
C ILE A 195 2.17 -12.74 -1.60
N VAL A 196 2.02 -12.00 -0.50
CA VAL A 196 0.77 -12.03 0.29
C VAL A 196 -0.41 -11.58 -0.57
N THR A 197 -1.53 -12.25 -0.54
CA THR A 197 -2.70 -11.91 -1.35
C THR A 197 -3.51 -10.76 -0.74
N LEU A 198 -4.27 -10.05 -1.58
CA LEU A 198 -5.19 -9.00 -1.09
C LEU A 198 -6.25 -9.58 -0.14
N ASP A 199 -6.72 -10.81 -0.39
CA ASP A 199 -7.69 -11.48 0.47
C ASP A 199 -7.11 -11.85 1.83
N GLU A 200 -5.85 -12.32 1.89
CA GLU A 200 -5.16 -12.57 3.16
C GLU A 200 -5.01 -11.27 3.96
N VAL A 201 -4.60 -10.16 3.32
CA VAL A 201 -4.50 -8.87 4.01
C VAL A 201 -5.87 -8.40 4.50
N ARG A 202 -6.92 -8.55 3.70
CA ARG A 202 -8.30 -8.23 4.14
C ARG A 202 -8.75 -9.09 5.32
N ALA A 203 -8.42 -10.39 5.32
CA ALA A 203 -8.76 -11.29 6.42
C ALA A 203 -8.00 -10.88 7.71
N LEU A 204 -6.70 -10.59 7.60
CA LEU A 204 -5.90 -10.09 8.72
C LEU A 204 -6.48 -8.80 9.30
N LEU A 205 -6.76 -7.80 8.46
CA LEU A 205 -7.33 -6.52 8.89
C LEU A 205 -8.74 -6.68 9.46
N GLY A 206 -9.53 -7.61 8.89
CA GLY A 206 -10.89 -7.91 9.32
C GLY A 206 -10.98 -8.66 10.66
N SER A 207 -9.88 -9.25 11.15
CA SER A 207 -9.84 -9.94 12.45
C SER A 207 -10.07 -8.99 13.64
N GLY A 208 -9.73 -7.70 13.45
CA GLY A 208 -9.74 -6.72 14.53
C GLY A 208 -8.54 -6.80 15.49
N LEU A 209 -7.59 -7.70 15.24
CA LEU A 209 -6.41 -7.93 16.09
C LEU A 209 -5.17 -7.14 15.59
N VAL A 210 -5.22 -6.61 14.37
CA VAL A 210 -4.14 -5.82 13.79
C VAL A 210 -4.27 -4.37 14.24
N HIS A 211 -3.25 -3.85 14.94
CA HIS A 211 -3.21 -2.47 15.40
C HIS A 211 -2.72 -1.51 14.31
N ASP A 212 -1.78 -1.95 13.47
CA ASP A 212 -1.25 -1.18 12.35
C ASP A 212 -0.77 -2.14 11.25
N CYS A 213 -0.80 -1.70 10.00
CA CYS A 213 -0.33 -2.48 8.87
C CYS A 213 0.20 -1.54 7.77
N VAL A 214 1.32 -1.92 7.16
CA VAL A 214 1.89 -1.20 6.01
C VAL A 214 2.38 -2.20 4.96
N PRO A 215 2.15 -1.95 3.66
CA PRO A 215 2.79 -2.71 2.61
C PRO A 215 4.29 -2.36 2.53
N VAL A 216 5.12 -3.33 2.15
CA VAL A 216 6.55 -3.11 2.03
C VAL A 216 6.90 -2.61 0.64
N GLY A 217 7.48 -1.43 0.59
CA GLY A 217 7.94 -0.77 -0.63
C GLY A 217 9.42 -1.02 -0.94
N SER A 218 10.00 -0.12 -1.74
CA SER A 218 11.39 -0.19 -2.22
C SER A 218 12.45 -0.02 -1.13
N HIS A 219 12.07 0.55 0.02
CA HIS A 219 12.99 0.77 1.15
C HIS A 219 13.12 -0.43 2.09
N GLY A 220 12.31 -1.48 1.88
CA GLY A 220 12.39 -2.73 2.63
C GLY A 220 11.65 -2.70 3.98
N ILE A 221 11.68 -3.85 4.63
CA ILE A 221 10.91 -4.15 5.85
C ILE A 221 11.28 -3.24 7.02
N ALA A 222 12.59 -2.98 7.24
CA ALA A 222 13.03 -2.15 8.38
C ALA A 222 12.50 -0.72 8.27
N TRP A 223 12.47 -0.16 7.07
CA TRP A 223 11.93 1.16 6.82
C TRP A 223 10.45 1.24 7.19
N GLU A 224 9.65 0.28 6.73
CA GLU A 224 8.22 0.26 6.99
C GLU A 224 7.90 -0.01 8.48
N ALA A 225 8.69 -0.85 9.14
CA ALA A 225 8.61 -1.05 10.58
C ALA A 225 8.90 0.25 11.36
N ASP A 226 9.89 1.03 10.90
CA ASP A 226 10.18 2.35 11.46
C ASP A 226 9.04 3.35 11.18
N GLN A 227 8.35 3.29 10.03
CA GLN A 227 7.17 4.13 9.75
C GLN A 227 6.03 3.84 10.73
N ILE A 228 5.76 2.55 11.05
CA ILE A 228 4.81 2.17 12.10
C ILE A 228 5.24 2.77 13.43
N ALA A 229 6.48 2.56 13.83
CA ALA A 229 7.02 3.03 15.10
C ALA A 229 6.95 4.56 15.24
N VAL A 230 7.40 5.31 14.22
CA VAL A 230 7.38 6.78 14.21
C VAL A 230 5.97 7.32 14.33
N THR A 231 5.02 6.75 13.58
CA THR A 231 3.61 7.16 13.61
C THR A 231 2.99 6.93 14.98
N ALA A 232 3.37 5.85 15.67
CA ALA A 232 2.94 5.52 17.02
C ALA A 232 3.67 6.32 18.13
N GLY A 233 4.68 7.14 17.77
CA GLY A 233 5.52 7.82 18.76
C GLY A 233 6.53 6.91 19.48
N LEU A 234 6.75 5.70 18.96
CA LEU A 234 7.61 4.65 19.47
C LEU A 234 8.90 4.52 18.65
N ARG A 235 9.68 3.48 18.91
CA ARG A 235 10.81 3.03 18.09
C ARG A 235 10.64 1.55 17.74
N PHE A 236 11.09 1.15 16.58
CA PHE A 236 11.25 -0.24 16.21
C PHE A 236 12.50 -0.81 16.90
N ASP A 237 12.36 -2.00 17.48
CA ASP A 237 13.43 -2.80 18.09
C ASP A 237 13.52 -4.12 17.31
N PRO A 238 14.48 -4.25 16.38
CA PRO A 238 14.57 -5.43 15.53
C PRO A 238 14.89 -6.68 16.33
N GLY A 239 14.16 -7.77 16.05
CA GLY A 239 14.40 -9.10 16.59
C GLY A 239 15.29 -9.94 15.70
N ARG A 240 15.49 -11.22 16.07
CA ARG A 240 16.15 -12.18 15.21
C ARG A 240 15.20 -12.66 14.11
N THR A 241 15.63 -12.59 12.86
CA THR A 241 14.91 -13.07 11.69
C THR A 241 15.91 -13.44 10.60
N ASP A 242 15.53 -14.37 9.72
CA ASP A 242 16.32 -14.75 8.55
C ASP A 242 15.97 -13.90 7.31
N LEU A 243 14.99 -12.97 7.45
CA LEU A 243 14.62 -12.05 6.36
C LEU A 243 15.67 -10.95 6.22
N ASP A 244 16.00 -10.62 4.98
CA ASP A 244 16.72 -9.37 4.67
C ASP A 244 15.75 -8.20 4.86
N LEU A 245 15.93 -7.47 5.94
CA LEU A 245 15.08 -6.35 6.31
C LEU A 245 15.27 -5.11 5.41
N THR A 246 16.31 -5.09 4.60
CA THR A 246 16.66 -3.98 3.71
C THR A 246 16.28 -4.22 2.25
N LYS A 247 15.99 -5.47 1.89
CA LYS A 247 15.61 -5.86 0.54
C LYS A 247 14.29 -5.20 0.14
N SER A 248 14.22 -4.67 -1.08
CA SER A 248 13.00 -4.14 -1.67
C SER A 248 11.88 -5.20 -1.66
N GLY A 249 10.70 -4.81 -1.22
CA GLY A 249 9.46 -5.59 -1.33
C GLY A 249 8.54 -5.11 -2.45
N GLY A 250 9.01 -4.19 -3.29
CA GLY A 250 8.20 -3.71 -4.43
C GLY A 250 7.99 -4.77 -5.50
N PRO A 251 6.77 -4.97 -5.98
CA PRO A 251 5.51 -4.20 -5.80
C PRO A 251 4.66 -4.67 -4.61
N SER A 252 5.07 -4.32 -3.40
CA SER A 252 4.37 -4.64 -2.14
C SER A 252 4.10 -6.14 -1.97
N THR A 253 5.13 -6.96 -2.18
CA THR A 253 5.02 -8.43 -2.12
C THR A 253 4.75 -8.96 -0.72
N CYS A 254 5.11 -8.19 0.31
CA CYS A 254 4.83 -8.49 1.70
C CYS A 254 4.27 -7.25 2.43
N VAL A 255 3.71 -7.48 3.60
CA VAL A 255 3.25 -6.42 4.52
C VAL A 255 3.89 -6.60 5.88
N VAL A 256 4.06 -5.50 6.61
CA VAL A 256 4.40 -5.50 8.04
C VAL A 256 3.15 -5.15 8.82
N LEU A 257 2.77 -5.98 9.78
CA LEU A 257 1.69 -5.70 10.70
C LEU A 257 2.20 -5.59 12.15
N ALA A 258 1.50 -4.81 12.96
CA ALA A 258 1.68 -4.70 14.40
C ALA A 258 0.47 -5.30 15.12
N CYS A 259 0.70 -6.13 16.12
CA CYS A 259 -0.36 -6.75 16.92
C CYS A 259 0.12 -7.04 18.35
N ALA A 260 -0.81 -7.31 19.27
CA ALA A 260 -0.44 -7.77 20.59
C ALA A 260 0.31 -9.12 20.54
N PRO A 261 1.27 -9.37 21.45
CA PRO A 261 2.05 -10.61 21.44
C PRO A 261 1.20 -11.89 21.50
N GLY A 262 0.04 -11.82 22.16
CA GLY A 262 -0.90 -12.95 22.30
C GLY A 262 -1.70 -13.29 21.06
N ASP A 263 -1.79 -12.37 20.10
CA ASP A 263 -2.67 -12.49 18.92
C ASP A 263 -1.94 -13.04 17.69
N VAL A 264 -0.61 -13.17 17.75
CA VAL A 264 0.24 -13.58 16.61
C VAL A 264 -0.16 -14.94 16.04
N ASP A 265 -0.45 -15.91 16.91
CA ASP A 265 -0.80 -17.28 16.49
C ASP A 265 -2.21 -17.34 15.91
N GLU A 266 -3.16 -16.54 16.42
CA GLU A 266 -4.49 -16.40 15.84
C GLU A 266 -4.42 -15.73 14.46
N LEU A 267 -3.70 -14.63 14.33
CA LEU A 267 -3.49 -13.94 13.05
C LEU A 267 -2.86 -14.86 11.99
N ARG A 268 -1.96 -15.77 12.39
CA ARG A 268 -1.35 -16.73 11.48
C ARG A 268 -2.39 -17.62 10.78
N THR A 269 -3.54 -17.89 11.41
CA THR A 269 -4.60 -18.73 10.85
C THR A 269 -5.38 -18.05 9.71
N HIS A 270 -5.22 -16.74 9.52
CA HIS A 270 -5.87 -15.97 8.45
C HIS A 270 -5.13 -15.98 7.12
N VAL A 271 -3.95 -16.62 7.06
CA VAL A 271 -3.14 -16.73 5.85
C VAL A 271 -2.82 -18.19 5.54
N SER A 272 -2.50 -18.46 4.28
CA SER A 272 -2.12 -19.81 3.84
C SER A 272 -0.95 -20.39 4.63
N ASP A 273 -0.96 -21.71 4.89
CA ASP A 273 0.09 -22.40 5.65
C ASP A 273 1.48 -22.28 5.02
N ASP A 274 1.56 -22.17 3.70
CA ASP A 274 2.81 -22.00 2.94
C ASP A 274 3.25 -20.55 2.80
N ARG A 275 2.42 -19.58 3.26
CA ARG A 275 2.76 -18.15 3.23
C ARG A 275 3.92 -17.88 4.20
N PRO A 276 5.02 -17.24 3.74
CA PRO A 276 6.06 -16.79 4.65
C PRO A 276 5.49 -15.90 5.75
N TRP A 277 5.91 -16.20 6.99
CA TRP A 277 5.46 -15.50 8.18
C TRP A 277 6.63 -15.39 9.16
N ALA A 278 7.03 -14.19 9.50
CA ALA A 278 8.19 -13.98 10.36
C ALA A 278 7.97 -12.85 11.36
N ARG A 279 8.24 -13.11 12.63
CA ARG A 279 8.38 -12.04 13.63
C ARG A 279 9.68 -11.30 13.32
N ILE A 280 9.61 -9.96 13.21
CA ILE A 280 10.77 -9.13 12.84
C ILE A 280 11.25 -8.23 13.97
N GLY A 281 10.48 -8.08 15.03
CA GLY A 281 10.83 -7.26 16.19
C GLY A 281 9.63 -6.79 16.98
N THR A 282 9.80 -5.73 17.74
CA THR A 282 8.78 -5.15 18.62
C THR A 282 8.77 -3.62 18.59
N LEU A 283 7.65 -3.02 19.00
CA LEU A 283 7.55 -1.59 19.27
C LEU A 283 7.94 -1.29 20.72
N GLN A 284 8.85 -0.34 20.92
CA GLN A 284 9.38 0.04 22.23
C GLN A 284 9.29 1.55 22.45
N PRO A 285 9.24 2.03 23.69
CA PRO A 285 9.34 3.45 23.99
C PRO A 285 10.62 4.05 23.43
N LYS A 286 10.54 5.30 22.96
CA LYS A 286 11.76 6.05 22.62
C LYS A 286 12.66 6.14 23.84
N ARG A 287 13.97 5.90 23.66
CA ARG A 287 14.93 6.11 24.76
C ARG A 287 14.86 7.57 25.18
N ARG A 288 14.69 7.82 26.47
CA ARG A 288 14.85 9.19 27.01
C ARG A 288 16.30 9.61 26.76
N GLN A 289 16.48 10.69 26.03
CA GLN A 289 17.78 11.35 25.89
C GLN A 289 18.17 12.05 27.19
#